data_8caad537e4e50855ed50585f1bfc3671
#
_entry.id   8caad537e4e50855ed50585f1bfc3671
#
_cell.length_a   1.000
_cell.length_b   1.000
_cell.length_c   1.000
_cell.angle_alpha   90.00
_cell.angle_beta   90.00
_cell.angle_gamma   90.00
#
_symmetry.space_group_name_H-M   'P 1'
#
loop_
_entity.id
_entity.type
_entity.pdbx_description
1 polymer ?
#
loop_
_entity_poly.entity_id
_entity_poly.type
_entity_poly.pdbx_seq_one_letter_code
_entity_poly.pdbx_strand_id
1 'polypeptide(L)'
;MAKKVMGYIKLQLPAGKATPQPPVGPALGQYGVAIPVFTKEFNERTNNDIGLIIPVVITVYADRSFTFITKTPPAPVLIKKAAGIESGSAKPNKTKVAKITSEQVRKIAETKMPDLNAANLETAMSMIAGTARSMGVTVED
;
A
#
# COMPACT_ATOMS: atom_id res chain seq x y z
N MET A 1 -0.29 -31.05 -4.76
CA MET A 1 1.05 -30.97 -4.16
C MET A 1 1.46 -29.52 -3.98
N ALA A 2 2.13 -29.23 -2.87
CA ALA A 2 2.65 -27.90 -2.65
C ALA A 2 3.80 -27.61 -3.64
N LYS A 3 3.72 -26.48 -4.34
CA LYS A 3 4.78 -26.05 -5.24
C LYS A 3 5.93 -25.44 -4.44
N LYS A 4 7.15 -25.66 -4.89
CA LYS A 4 8.32 -25.05 -4.26
C LYS A 4 8.36 -23.56 -4.57
N VAL A 5 8.48 -22.73 -3.55
CA VAL A 5 8.58 -21.28 -3.68
C VAL A 5 9.99 -20.91 -4.12
N MET A 6 10.13 -20.18 -5.22
CA MET A 6 11.41 -19.61 -5.67
C MET A 6 11.73 -18.30 -4.95
N GLY A 7 10.74 -17.49 -4.68
CA GLY A 7 10.94 -16.20 -4.03
C GLY A 7 9.67 -15.40 -3.91
N TYR A 8 9.80 -14.25 -3.26
CA TYR A 8 8.73 -13.29 -3.07
C TYR A 8 9.12 -11.96 -3.68
N ILE A 9 8.15 -11.31 -4.32
CA ILE A 9 8.32 -9.98 -4.89
C ILE A 9 7.32 -9.06 -4.20
N LYS A 10 7.80 -7.96 -3.66
CA LYS A 10 6.96 -6.94 -3.00
C LYS A 10 7.00 -5.66 -3.82
N LEU A 11 5.85 -5.20 -4.27
CA LEU A 11 5.73 -4.00 -5.08
C LEU A 11 4.62 -3.11 -4.56
N GLN A 12 4.70 -1.83 -4.88
CA GLN A 12 3.62 -0.87 -4.66
C GLN A 12 3.25 -0.28 -6.02
N LEU A 13 2.02 -0.51 -6.44
CA LEU A 13 1.56 -0.15 -7.77
C LEU A 13 0.27 0.68 -7.69
N PRO A 14 0.09 1.65 -8.62
CA PRO A 14 -1.19 2.34 -8.71
C PRO A 14 -2.31 1.36 -9.06
N ALA A 15 -3.42 1.44 -8.33
CA ALA A 15 -4.56 0.57 -8.55
C ALA A 15 -5.12 0.75 -9.97
N GLY A 16 -5.37 -0.36 -10.64
CA GLY A 16 -5.93 -0.38 -12.00
C GLY A 16 -5.00 0.15 -13.10
N LYS A 17 -3.75 0.49 -12.77
CA LYS A 17 -2.80 1.10 -13.72
C LYS A 17 -1.45 0.37 -13.77
N ALA A 18 -1.40 -0.90 -13.43
CA ALA A 18 -0.17 -1.66 -13.56
C ALA A 18 0.20 -1.82 -15.04
N THR A 19 1.47 -1.60 -15.36
CA THR A 19 2.01 -1.70 -16.73
C THR A 19 3.26 -2.58 -16.73
N PRO A 20 3.66 -3.13 -17.90
CA PRO A 20 4.90 -3.90 -17.99
C PRO A 20 6.17 -3.07 -17.78
N GLN A 21 6.06 -1.78 -17.72
CA GLN A 21 7.19 -0.86 -17.49
C GLN A 21 7.70 -0.99 -16.03
N PRO A 22 8.94 -0.50 -15.74
CA PRO A 22 9.42 -0.49 -14.36
C PRO A 22 8.41 0.15 -13.40
N PRO A 23 8.27 -0.38 -12.16
CA PRO A 23 9.10 -1.43 -11.53
C PRO A 23 8.64 -2.88 -11.81
N VAL A 24 7.52 -3.08 -12.49
CA VAL A 24 6.92 -4.41 -12.68
C VAL A 24 7.78 -5.30 -13.57
N GLY A 25 8.16 -4.80 -14.74
CA GLY A 25 8.91 -5.57 -15.74
C GLY A 25 10.19 -6.19 -15.18
N PRO A 26 11.14 -5.38 -14.67
CA PRO A 26 12.38 -5.90 -14.12
C PRO A 26 12.19 -6.84 -12.93
N ALA A 27 11.27 -6.54 -12.03
CA ALA A 27 11.02 -7.34 -10.83
C ALA A 27 10.49 -8.74 -11.19
N LEU A 28 9.52 -8.82 -12.09
CA LEU A 28 8.93 -10.10 -12.51
C LEU A 28 9.80 -10.83 -13.53
N GLY A 29 10.51 -10.10 -14.37
CA GLY A 29 11.39 -10.66 -15.38
C GLY A 29 12.51 -11.51 -14.83
N GLN A 30 13.04 -11.17 -13.66
CA GLN A 30 14.09 -11.93 -12.98
C GLN A 30 13.66 -13.35 -12.64
N TYR A 31 12.36 -13.55 -12.40
CA TYR A 31 11.80 -14.86 -12.05
C TYR A 31 11.10 -15.56 -13.22
N GLY A 32 11.09 -14.91 -14.39
CA GLY A 32 10.44 -15.50 -15.56
C GLY A 32 8.92 -15.55 -15.49
N VAL A 33 8.32 -14.69 -14.71
CA VAL A 33 6.86 -14.60 -14.55
C VAL A 33 6.22 -13.91 -15.76
N ALA A 34 5.02 -14.39 -16.16
CA ALA A 34 4.27 -13.80 -17.27
C ALA A 34 3.70 -12.41 -16.85
N ILE A 35 4.41 -11.35 -17.24
CA ILE A 35 4.08 -9.97 -16.89
C ILE A 35 2.67 -9.56 -17.36
N PRO A 36 2.23 -9.83 -18.60
CA PRO A 36 0.90 -9.43 -19.06
C PRO A 36 -0.24 -10.08 -18.24
N VAL A 37 -0.07 -11.32 -17.82
CA VAL A 37 -1.05 -12.02 -17.00
C VAL A 37 -1.17 -11.35 -15.63
N PHE A 38 -0.04 -11.05 -15.00
CA PHE A 38 -0.03 -10.36 -13.72
C PHE A 38 -0.68 -8.97 -13.79
N THR A 39 -0.31 -8.16 -14.77
CA THR A 39 -0.85 -6.79 -14.89
C THR A 39 -2.36 -6.80 -15.12
N LYS A 40 -2.84 -7.73 -15.93
CA LYS A 40 -4.29 -7.88 -16.17
C LYS A 40 -5.04 -8.25 -14.89
N GLU A 41 -4.58 -9.30 -14.20
CA GLU A 41 -5.22 -9.74 -12.94
C GLU A 41 -5.17 -8.67 -11.84
N PHE A 42 -4.03 -8.01 -11.70
CA PHE A 42 -3.87 -6.94 -10.72
C PHE A 42 -4.84 -5.79 -11.02
N ASN A 43 -4.90 -5.35 -12.26
CA ASN A 43 -5.79 -4.26 -12.66
C ASN A 43 -7.27 -4.62 -12.43
N GLU A 44 -7.66 -5.86 -12.72
CA GLU A 44 -9.03 -6.34 -12.47
C GLU A 44 -9.36 -6.33 -10.97
N ARG A 45 -8.45 -6.82 -10.13
CA ARG A 45 -8.66 -6.88 -8.68
C ARG A 45 -8.67 -5.51 -8.01
N THR A 46 -7.94 -4.54 -8.55
CA THR A 46 -7.79 -3.22 -7.95
C THR A 46 -8.62 -2.14 -8.65
N ASN A 47 -9.49 -2.52 -9.57
CA ASN A 47 -10.28 -1.59 -10.35
C ASN A 47 -11.17 -0.67 -9.49
N ASN A 48 -11.65 -1.17 -8.36
CA ASN A 48 -12.47 -0.40 -7.42
C ASN A 48 -11.66 0.59 -6.57
N ASP A 49 -10.35 0.46 -6.58
CA ASP A 49 -9.43 1.25 -5.74
C ASP A 49 -8.61 2.25 -6.57
N ILE A 50 -9.04 2.56 -7.77
CA ILE A 50 -8.34 3.49 -8.67
C ILE A 50 -8.07 4.81 -7.95
N GLY A 51 -6.84 5.31 -8.08
CA GLY A 51 -6.38 6.52 -7.40
C GLY A 51 -5.61 6.26 -6.11
N LEU A 52 -5.54 5.00 -5.67
CA LEU A 52 -4.74 4.59 -4.52
C LEU A 52 -3.54 3.77 -4.98
N ILE A 53 -2.50 3.76 -4.16
CA ILE A 53 -1.35 2.87 -4.35
C ILE A 53 -1.62 1.60 -3.55
N ILE A 54 -1.55 0.44 -4.21
CA ILE A 54 -1.83 -0.85 -3.59
C ILE A 54 -0.53 -1.64 -3.46
N PRO A 55 -0.13 -2.02 -2.24
CA PRO A 55 0.97 -2.96 -2.04
C PRO A 55 0.56 -4.34 -2.49
N VAL A 56 1.45 -5.03 -3.18
CA VAL A 56 1.23 -6.39 -3.65
C VAL A 56 2.42 -7.26 -3.25
N VAL A 57 2.13 -8.47 -2.78
CA VAL A 57 3.15 -9.49 -2.50
C VAL A 57 2.91 -10.63 -3.46
N ILE A 58 3.88 -10.90 -4.32
CA ILE A 58 3.83 -11.93 -5.35
C ILE A 58 4.69 -13.09 -4.89
N THR A 59 4.11 -14.29 -4.84
CA THR A 59 4.85 -15.52 -4.56
C THR A 59 5.13 -16.24 -5.88
N VAL A 60 6.39 -16.45 -6.19
CA VAL A 60 6.82 -17.13 -7.43
C VAL A 60 7.22 -18.57 -7.10
N TYR A 61 6.72 -19.51 -7.88
CA TYR A 61 6.98 -20.94 -7.70
C TYR A 61 8.01 -21.46 -8.71
N ALA A 62 8.56 -22.63 -8.43
CA ALA A 62 9.63 -23.24 -9.23
C ALA A 62 9.22 -23.50 -10.68
N ASP A 63 7.93 -23.71 -10.96
CA ASP A 63 7.38 -23.92 -12.31
C ASP A 63 7.09 -22.58 -13.04
N ARG A 64 7.55 -21.46 -12.50
CA ARG A 64 7.32 -20.09 -13.01
C ARG A 64 5.87 -19.61 -12.90
N SER A 65 5.00 -20.37 -12.23
CA SER A 65 3.69 -19.89 -11.85
C SER A 65 3.82 -18.91 -10.69
N PHE A 66 2.77 -18.14 -10.46
CA PHE A 66 2.76 -17.18 -9.38
C PHE A 66 1.37 -17.06 -8.75
N THR A 67 1.35 -16.64 -7.51
CA THR A 67 0.14 -16.15 -6.83
C THR A 67 0.46 -14.82 -6.23
N PHE A 68 -0.53 -13.98 -6.06
CA PHE A 68 -0.31 -12.68 -5.41
C PHE A 68 -1.47 -12.31 -4.51
N ILE A 69 -1.14 -11.54 -3.48
CA ILE A 69 -2.12 -10.94 -2.58
C ILE A 69 -1.96 -9.43 -2.64
N THR A 70 -3.07 -8.73 -2.60
CA THR A 70 -3.08 -7.28 -2.47
C THR A 70 -3.36 -6.92 -1.02
N LYS A 71 -2.67 -5.90 -0.52
CA LYS A 71 -2.85 -5.39 0.83
C LYS A 71 -3.59 -4.06 0.78
N THR A 72 -3.98 -3.56 1.95
CA THR A 72 -4.58 -2.24 2.04
C THR A 72 -3.56 -1.17 1.64
N PRO A 73 -4.00 0.01 1.14
CA PRO A 73 -3.07 1.08 0.77
C PRO A 73 -2.15 1.45 1.94
N PRO A 74 -0.90 1.87 1.68
CA PRO A 74 0.00 2.31 2.76
C PRO A 74 -0.61 3.46 3.56
N ALA A 75 -0.37 3.48 4.87
CA ALA A 75 -0.89 4.52 5.75
C ALA A 75 -0.55 5.94 5.27
N PRO A 76 0.69 6.24 4.81
CA PRO A 76 1.00 7.56 4.27
C PRO A 76 0.13 7.98 3.09
N VAL A 77 -0.23 7.06 2.21
CA VAL A 77 -1.10 7.34 1.06
C VAL A 77 -2.50 7.73 1.52
N LEU A 78 -3.04 6.99 2.46
CA LEU A 78 -4.37 7.28 3.04
C LEU A 78 -4.38 8.61 3.78
N ILE A 79 -3.32 8.91 4.53
CA ILE A 79 -3.18 10.18 5.26
C ILE A 79 -3.10 11.35 4.27
N LYS A 80 -2.30 11.25 3.22
CA LYS A 80 -2.19 12.29 2.20
C LYS A 80 -3.54 12.55 1.52
N LYS A 81 -4.27 11.51 1.21
CA LYS A 81 -5.61 11.61 0.61
C LYS A 81 -6.59 12.31 1.57
N ALA A 82 -6.60 11.92 2.84
CA ALA A 82 -7.46 12.51 3.85
C ALA A 82 -7.13 13.99 4.11
N ALA A 83 -5.85 14.32 4.09
CA ALA A 83 -5.36 15.69 4.31
C ALA A 83 -5.44 16.56 3.05
N GLY A 84 -5.66 15.97 1.87
CA GLY A 84 -5.72 16.70 0.60
C GLY A 84 -4.37 17.22 0.12
N ILE A 85 -3.27 16.55 0.46
CA ILE A 85 -1.91 16.94 0.07
C ILE A 85 -1.29 15.87 -0.84
N GLU A 86 -0.36 16.28 -1.68
CA GLU A 86 0.35 15.37 -2.59
C GLU A 86 1.59 14.75 -1.96
N SER A 87 2.26 15.48 -1.08
CA SER A 87 3.46 15.00 -0.40
C SER A 87 3.52 15.46 1.05
N GLY A 88 4.23 14.70 1.87
CA GLY A 88 4.49 15.07 3.25
C GLY A 88 5.59 16.12 3.38
N SER A 89 5.88 16.52 4.61
CA SER A 89 6.91 17.51 4.91
C SER A 89 8.32 16.91 4.81
N ALA A 90 9.25 17.67 4.27
CA ALA A 90 10.68 17.32 4.31
C ALA A 90 11.27 17.50 5.72
N LYS A 91 10.66 18.34 6.54
CA LYS A 91 11.07 18.61 7.93
C LYS A 91 9.86 18.53 8.86
N PRO A 92 9.31 17.31 9.10
CA PRO A 92 8.03 17.16 9.78
C PRO A 92 8.03 17.64 11.24
N ASN A 93 9.17 17.66 11.89
CA ASN A 93 9.30 18.17 13.25
C ASN A 93 9.24 19.71 13.34
N LYS A 94 9.48 20.39 12.23
CA LYS A 94 9.52 21.88 12.19
C LYS A 94 8.42 22.44 11.29
N THR A 95 8.20 21.85 10.13
CA THR A 95 7.24 22.34 9.15
C THR A 95 6.05 21.40 9.07
N LYS A 96 4.88 21.87 9.51
CA LYS A 96 3.62 21.14 9.39
C LYS A 96 2.94 21.55 8.09
N VAL A 97 2.49 20.55 7.31
CA VAL A 97 1.94 20.79 5.96
C VAL A 97 0.42 20.66 5.90
N ALA A 98 -0.18 19.93 6.86
CA ALA A 98 -1.63 19.70 6.86
C ALA A 98 -2.11 19.30 8.25
N LYS A 99 -3.42 19.21 8.37
CA LYS A 99 -4.12 18.75 9.59
C LYS A 99 -5.18 17.74 9.21
N ILE A 100 -5.38 16.74 10.06
CA ILE A 100 -6.48 15.79 9.94
C ILE A 100 -7.20 15.67 11.28
N THR A 101 -8.46 15.28 11.23
CA THR A 101 -9.26 15.09 12.44
C THR A 101 -9.08 13.68 13.00
N SER A 102 -9.36 13.49 14.28
CA SER A 102 -9.34 12.15 14.87
C SER A 102 -10.36 11.21 14.23
N GLU A 103 -11.45 11.73 13.71
CA GLU A 103 -12.42 10.94 12.94
C GLU A 103 -11.81 10.41 11.64
N GLN A 104 -11.03 11.23 10.93
CA GLN A 104 -10.31 10.81 9.73
C GLN A 104 -9.27 9.74 10.07
N VAL A 105 -8.54 9.91 11.17
CA VAL A 105 -7.60 8.89 11.68
C VAL A 105 -8.32 7.58 11.95
N ARG A 106 -9.50 7.64 12.57
CA ARG A 106 -10.32 6.46 12.85
C ARG A 106 -10.71 5.72 11.57
N LYS A 107 -11.16 6.43 10.55
CA LYS A 107 -11.53 5.84 9.25
C LYS A 107 -10.33 5.15 8.58
N ILE A 108 -9.17 5.79 8.62
CA ILE A 108 -7.93 5.21 8.08
C ILE A 108 -7.56 3.94 8.86
N ALA A 109 -7.65 3.99 10.19
CA ALA A 109 -7.36 2.84 11.05
C ALA A 109 -8.30 1.66 10.76
N GLU A 110 -9.58 1.91 10.59
CA GLU A 110 -10.58 0.89 10.24
C GLU A 110 -10.24 0.24 8.89
N THR A 111 -9.89 1.03 7.89
CA THR A 111 -9.50 0.53 6.57
C THR A 111 -8.24 -0.33 6.64
N LYS A 112 -7.29 0.06 7.48
CA LYS A 112 -5.98 -0.58 7.60
C LYS A 112 -5.96 -1.76 8.58
N MET A 113 -6.98 -1.91 9.40
CA MET A 113 -7.05 -2.92 10.47
C MET A 113 -6.64 -4.34 10.05
N PRO A 114 -7.06 -4.85 8.86
CA PRO A 114 -6.67 -6.20 8.43
C PRO A 114 -5.17 -6.41 8.30
N ASP A 115 -4.41 -5.35 8.03
CA ASP A 115 -2.96 -5.41 7.84
C ASP A 115 -2.16 -4.94 9.05
N LEU A 116 -2.83 -4.46 10.11
CA LEU A 116 -2.17 -3.94 11.30
C LEU A 116 -2.06 -4.98 12.40
N ASN A 117 -0.95 -4.93 13.12
CA ASN A 117 -0.74 -5.72 14.33
C ASN A 117 -1.20 -4.92 15.56
N ALA A 118 -2.45 -4.49 15.54
CA ALA A 118 -3.06 -3.71 16.62
C ALA A 118 -4.10 -4.55 17.36
N ALA A 119 -4.10 -4.44 18.68
CA ALA A 119 -5.02 -5.20 19.53
C ALA A 119 -6.47 -4.69 19.40
N ASN A 120 -6.64 -3.38 19.18
CA ASN A 120 -7.95 -2.76 19.04
C ASN A 120 -7.86 -1.52 18.15
N LEU A 121 -9.01 -0.88 17.90
CA LEU A 121 -9.09 0.30 17.03
C LEU A 121 -8.30 1.50 17.59
N GLU A 122 -8.33 1.71 18.89
CA GLU A 122 -7.61 2.81 19.53
C GLU A 122 -6.10 2.70 19.33
N THR A 123 -5.56 1.49 19.45
CA THR A 123 -4.15 1.21 19.18
C THR A 123 -3.83 1.47 17.70
N ALA A 124 -4.70 1.05 16.79
CA ALA A 124 -4.54 1.30 15.37
C ALA A 124 -4.54 2.80 15.07
N MET A 125 -5.44 3.56 15.69
CA MET A 125 -5.48 5.03 15.55
C MET A 125 -4.17 5.67 16.04
N SER A 126 -3.61 5.18 17.13
CA SER A 126 -2.32 5.66 17.65
C SER A 126 -1.18 5.43 16.64
N MET A 127 -1.16 4.26 15.99
CA MET A 127 -0.19 3.94 14.95
C MET A 127 -0.31 4.90 13.75
N ILE A 128 -1.53 5.15 13.31
CA ILE A 128 -1.80 6.06 12.19
C ILE A 128 -1.43 7.50 12.56
N ALA A 129 -1.76 7.95 13.76
CA ALA A 129 -1.40 9.28 14.25
C ALA A 129 0.13 9.48 14.31
N GLY A 130 0.86 8.45 14.71
CA GLY A 130 2.33 8.46 14.69
C GLY A 130 2.89 8.62 13.29
N THR A 131 2.34 7.90 12.32
CA THR A 131 2.71 8.02 10.91
C THR A 131 2.40 9.43 10.38
N ALA A 132 1.24 9.98 10.72
CA ALA A 132 0.87 11.34 10.32
C ALA A 132 1.86 12.38 10.86
N ARG A 133 2.24 12.26 12.13
CA ARG A 133 3.25 13.15 12.72
C ARG A 133 4.59 13.06 11.98
N SER A 134 5.00 11.87 11.58
CA SER A 134 6.25 11.67 10.82
C SER A 134 6.20 12.32 9.43
N MET A 135 5.01 12.63 8.93
CA MET A 135 4.80 13.29 7.65
C MET A 135 4.61 14.81 7.77
N GLY A 136 4.60 15.33 8.98
CA GLY A 136 4.27 16.75 9.22
C GLY A 136 2.77 17.05 9.18
N VAL A 137 1.93 16.05 9.39
CA VAL A 137 0.48 16.19 9.49
C VAL A 137 0.09 16.13 10.96
N THR A 138 -0.63 17.14 11.44
CA THR A 138 -1.11 17.18 12.82
C THR A 138 -2.50 16.56 12.92
N VAL A 139 -2.76 15.92 14.05
CA VAL A 139 -4.07 15.31 14.35
C VAL A 139 -4.79 16.21 15.35
N GLU A 140 -6.00 16.61 15.01
CA GLU A 140 -6.86 17.44 15.86
C GLU A 140 -8.20 16.74 16.11
N ASP A 141 -8.76 16.98 17.25
CA ASP A 141 -10.10 16.48 17.60
C ASP A 141 -11.23 17.29 16.97
#